data_f979114bcb9cd69679ef4dd34c8ec1ea
#
_entry.id   f979114bcb9cd69679ef4dd34c8ec1ea
#
_cell.length_a   1.000
_cell.length_b   1.000
_cell.length_c   1.000
_cell.angle_alpha   90.00
_cell.angle_beta   90.00
_cell.angle_gamma   90.00
#
_symmetry.space_group_name_H-M   'P 1'
#
loop_
_entity.id
_entity.type
_entity.pdbx_description
1 polymer ?
#
loop_
_entity_poly.entity_id
_entity_poly.type
_entity_poly.pdbx_seq_one_letter_code
_entity_poly.pdbx_strand_id
1 'polypeptide(L)'
;MNCNQLRLVSGTALVGLMAMAMPAFAQEAPPEAPAASALPEPDANTPDVNDNVIIVTATRRASPLANVPIAVSAVTGASMQNSGANDIRQLNQLAPSLLVSSSGTEANGAARIRGVGTVGDNPGLESSVAIFVDGVYRSRTGAGLSDLGELERIEVLRGPQGTLFGRNASAGLINIVSKK
;
A
#
# COMPACT_ATOMS: atom_id res chain seq x y z
N MET A 1 42.79 -36.25 42.21
CA MET A 1 44.05 -37.09 42.11
C MET A 1 44.63 -36.75 40.73
N ASN A 2 45.87 -36.23 40.80
CA ASN A 2 46.89 -36.09 39.74
C ASN A 2 46.58 -35.11 38.59
N CYS A 3 47.08 -33.85 38.53
CA CYS A 3 48.48 -33.40 38.61
C CYS A 3 49.33 -33.93 37.44
N ASN A 4 49.63 -33.02 36.53
CA ASN A 4 50.97 -32.79 35.96
C ASN A 4 50.86 -31.68 34.88
N GLN A 5 51.36 -30.45 35.22
CA GLN A 5 52.73 -30.00 35.08
C GLN A 5 53.19 -29.92 33.59
N LEU A 6 53.22 -28.71 33.07
CA LEU A 6 54.43 -27.91 32.88
C LEU A 6 55.33 -28.33 31.72
N ARG A 7 55.45 -27.50 30.72
CA ARG A 7 56.78 -27.03 30.26
C ARG A 7 56.68 -25.78 29.40
N LEU A 8 57.25 -24.71 29.95
CA LEU A 8 57.79 -23.57 29.23
C LEU A 8 58.82 -24.05 28.23
N VAL A 9 58.79 -23.50 27.02
CA VAL A 9 60.04 -23.33 26.23
C VAL A 9 60.07 -21.91 25.71
N SER A 10 60.94 -21.16 26.30
CA SER A 10 61.45 -19.89 25.87
C SER A 10 62.20 -20.06 24.54
N GLY A 11 61.88 -19.27 23.56
CA GLY A 11 62.56 -19.17 22.28
C GLY A 11 62.56 -17.76 21.77
N THR A 12 63.50 -16.98 22.23
CA THR A 12 63.91 -15.71 21.65
C THR A 12 64.47 -15.93 20.26
N ALA A 13 63.82 -15.40 19.25
CA ALA A 13 64.41 -15.19 17.92
C ALA A 13 64.17 -13.76 17.46
N LEU A 14 65.22 -13.03 17.55
CA LEU A 14 65.51 -11.73 16.99
C LEU A 14 65.63 -11.88 15.47
N VAL A 15 64.76 -11.30 14.66
CA VAL A 15 65.05 -11.09 13.22
C VAL A 15 64.30 -9.89 12.68
N GLY A 16 65.02 -8.88 12.30
CA GLY A 16 64.97 -8.24 10.99
C GLY A 16 63.77 -7.36 10.68
N LEU A 17 63.91 -6.09 11.07
CA LEU A 17 63.10 -4.99 10.54
C LEU A 17 63.47 -4.77 9.05
N MET A 18 62.67 -5.39 8.15
CA MET A 18 62.75 -5.07 6.72
C MET A 18 61.60 -4.13 6.40
N ALA A 19 61.91 -2.83 6.31
CA ALA A 19 60.98 -1.82 5.83
C ALA A 19 60.73 -2.05 4.33
N MET A 20 59.65 -2.71 3.98
CA MET A 20 59.12 -2.70 2.62
C MET A 20 58.31 -1.44 2.43
N ALA A 21 58.87 -0.50 1.67
CA ALA A 21 58.15 0.65 1.13
C ALA A 21 57.05 0.11 0.19
N MET A 22 55.78 0.11 0.65
CA MET A 22 54.66 -0.10 -0.25
C MET A 22 54.44 1.15 -1.08
N PRO A 23 54.31 1.04 -2.42
CA PRO A 23 53.88 2.15 -3.22
C PRO A 23 52.47 2.56 -2.79
N ALA A 24 52.27 3.80 -2.44
CA ALA A 24 50.98 4.41 -2.23
C ALA A 24 50.22 4.34 -3.56
N PHE A 25 49.32 3.38 -3.70
CA PHE A 25 48.30 3.48 -4.73
C PHE A 25 47.42 4.65 -4.37
N ALA A 26 47.50 5.70 -5.20
CA ALA A 26 46.57 6.79 -5.17
C ALA A 26 45.17 6.16 -5.36
N GLN A 27 44.39 6.17 -4.31
CA GLN A 27 43.00 5.73 -4.34
C GLN A 27 42.27 6.80 -5.14
N GLU A 28 42.01 6.48 -6.40
CA GLU A 28 41.18 7.29 -7.28
C GLU A 28 39.83 7.46 -6.55
N ALA A 29 39.43 8.68 -6.30
CA ALA A 29 38.15 8.99 -5.65
C ALA A 29 37.03 8.31 -6.47
N PRO A 30 36.03 7.66 -5.81
CA PRO A 30 34.92 7.08 -6.54
C PRO A 30 34.28 8.18 -7.41
N PRO A 31 33.87 7.86 -8.65
CA PRO A 31 33.19 8.85 -9.47
C PRO A 31 31.99 9.36 -8.70
N GLU A 32 31.91 10.66 -8.58
CA GLU A 32 30.81 11.39 -7.94
C GLU A 32 29.51 10.83 -8.50
N ALA A 33 28.71 10.19 -7.65
CA ALA A 33 27.42 9.66 -8.04
C ALA A 33 26.64 10.80 -8.73
N PRO A 34 26.02 10.56 -9.90
CA PRO A 34 25.26 11.61 -10.54
C PRO A 34 24.26 12.15 -9.52
N ALA A 35 24.32 13.47 -9.31
CA ALA A 35 23.45 14.19 -8.40
C ALA A 35 22.04 13.64 -8.56
N ALA A 36 21.50 13.12 -7.45
CA ALA A 36 20.13 12.62 -7.41
C ALA A 36 19.27 13.70 -8.06
N SER A 37 18.75 13.36 -9.25
CA SER A 37 17.85 14.24 -9.99
C SER A 37 16.78 14.64 -8.99
N ALA A 38 16.74 15.90 -8.63
CA ALA A 38 15.73 16.45 -7.76
C ALA A 38 14.40 15.94 -8.28
N LEU A 39 13.64 15.25 -7.41
CA LEU A 39 12.27 14.91 -7.71
C LEU A 39 11.63 16.19 -8.28
N PRO A 40 10.98 16.13 -9.45
CA PRO A 40 10.31 17.31 -9.96
C PRO A 40 9.41 17.81 -8.84
N GLU A 41 9.63 19.05 -8.41
CA GLU A 41 8.70 19.74 -7.53
C GLU A 41 7.33 19.62 -8.19
N PRO A 42 6.26 19.33 -7.44
CA PRO A 42 4.93 19.28 -8.02
C PRO A 42 4.70 20.60 -8.69
N ASP A 43 4.60 20.58 -10.03
CA ASP A 43 4.29 21.75 -10.83
C ASP A 43 3.11 22.44 -10.17
N ALA A 44 3.30 23.69 -9.74
CA ALA A 44 2.26 24.56 -9.20
C ALA A 44 1.21 24.95 -10.28
N ASN A 45 1.24 24.24 -11.39
CA ASN A 45 0.23 24.27 -12.44
C ASN A 45 -0.80 23.17 -12.13
N THR A 46 -1.39 23.21 -10.92
CA THR A 46 -2.67 22.55 -10.70
C THR A 46 -3.62 23.12 -11.73
N PRO A 47 -4.08 22.34 -12.73
CA PRO A 47 -5.11 22.83 -13.63
C PRO A 47 -6.28 23.23 -12.73
N ASP A 48 -6.77 24.45 -12.98
CA ASP A 48 -7.98 24.98 -12.36
C ASP A 48 -9.03 23.86 -12.39
N VAL A 49 -9.30 23.29 -11.23
CA VAL A 49 -10.14 22.08 -11.11
C VAL A 49 -11.55 22.57 -11.40
N ASN A 50 -11.96 22.51 -12.65
CA ASN A 50 -13.38 22.54 -12.96
C ASN A 50 -14.04 21.58 -11.98
N ASP A 51 -15.02 22.01 -11.20
CA ASP A 51 -15.71 21.27 -10.12
C ASP A 51 -16.22 19.86 -10.52
N ASN A 52 -15.98 19.47 -11.76
CA ASN A 52 -16.45 18.23 -12.37
C ASN A 52 -15.35 17.17 -12.59
N VAL A 53 -14.08 17.44 -12.24
CA VAL A 53 -13.00 16.45 -12.40
C VAL A 53 -12.82 15.65 -11.12
N ILE A 54 -13.18 14.37 -11.17
CA ILE A 54 -12.98 13.45 -10.06
C ILE A 54 -11.51 13.02 -10.06
N ILE A 55 -10.76 13.40 -9.03
CA ILE A 55 -9.40 12.94 -8.78
C ILE A 55 -9.46 11.63 -7.99
N VAL A 56 -8.75 10.61 -8.46
CA VAL A 56 -8.65 9.31 -7.80
C VAL A 56 -7.21 8.96 -7.47
N THR A 57 -7.03 8.07 -6.51
CA THR A 57 -5.72 7.57 -6.08
C THR A 57 -5.52 6.09 -6.44
N ALA A 58 -6.29 5.61 -7.41
CA ALA A 58 -6.34 4.24 -7.87
C ALA A 58 -4.98 3.65 -8.32
N THR A 59 -4.02 4.49 -8.71
CA THR A 59 -2.67 4.07 -9.10
C THR A 59 -1.61 4.44 -8.06
N ARG A 60 -2.01 4.70 -6.80
CA ARG A 60 -1.18 5.26 -5.73
C ARG A 60 -0.62 6.65 -6.05
N ARG A 61 -1.20 7.34 -7.02
CA ARG A 61 -0.93 8.72 -7.40
C ARG A 61 -2.26 9.40 -7.65
N ALA A 62 -2.35 10.66 -7.26
CA ALA A 62 -3.52 11.47 -7.59
C ALA A 62 -3.56 11.69 -9.11
N SER A 63 -4.63 11.29 -9.74
CA SER A 63 -4.83 11.49 -11.18
C SER A 63 -6.32 11.64 -11.50
N PRO A 64 -6.65 12.39 -12.54
CA PRO A 64 -8.03 12.46 -13.02
C PRO A 64 -8.54 11.07 -13.39
N LEU A 65 -9.77 10.75 -13.00
CA LEU A 65 -10.40 9.46 -13.28
C LEU A 65 -10.36 9.10 -14.78
N ALA A 66 -10.50 10.08 -15.66
CA ALA A 66 -10.44 9.89 -17.11
C ALA A 66 -9.07 9.39 -17.61
N ASN A 67 -8.00 9.68 -16.88
CA ASN A 67 -6.62 9.33 -17.28
C ASN A 67 -6.13 8.02 -16.67
N VAL A 68 -6.96 7.35 -15.86
CA VAL A 68 -6.60 6.10 -15.20
C VAL A 68 -6.85 4.91 -16.12
N PRO A 69 -5.81 4.11 -16.49
CA PRO A 69 -5.94 3.01 -17.45
C PRO A 69 -6.53 1.72 -16.85
N ILE A 70 -7.25 1.82 -15.74
CA ILE A 70 -7.93 0.72 -15.07
C ILE A 70 -9.40 1.02 -14.84
N ALA A 71 -10.22 -0.02 -14.74
CA ALA A 71 -11.64 0.16 -14.52
C ALA A 71 -11.93 0.59 -13.08
N VAL A 72 -12.13 1.87 -12.86
CA VAL A 72 -12.45 2.49 -11.56
C VAL A 72 -13.87 3.04 -11.59
N SER A 73 -14.60 2.85 -10.49
CA SER A 73 -15.82 3.58 -10.19
C SER A 73 -15.53 4.45 -8.96
N ALA A 74 -15.65 5.76 -9.10
CA ALA A 74 -15.49 6.69 -8.00
C ALA A 74 -16.86 7.24 -7.58
N VAL A 75 -17.17 7.15 -6.32
CA VAL A 75 -18.38 7.69 -5.69
C VAL A 75 -17.94 8.78 -4.73
N THR A 76 -18.37 10.00 -4.97
CA THR A 76 -18.06 11.14 -4.10
C THR A 76 -18.99 11.17 -2.89
N GLY A 77 -18.52 11.76 -1.78
CA GLY A 77 -19.33 11.94 -0.58
C GLY A 77 -20.62 12.71 -0.86
N ALA A 78 -20.58 13.71 -1.76
CA ALA A 78 -21.77 14.45 -2.19
C ALA A 78 -22.77 13.54 -2.93
N SER A 79 -22.29 12.64 -3.80
CA SER A 79 -23.16 11.68 -4.48
C SER A 79 -23.81 10.69 -3.50
N MET A 80 -23.09 10.29 -2.46
CA MET A 80 -23.64 9.44 -1.40
C MET A 80 -24.74 10.17 -0.61
N GLN A 81 -24.49 11.39 -0.19
CA GLN A 81 -25.47 12.20 0.54
C GLN A 81 -26.72 12.45 -0.32
N ASN A 82 -26.56 12.81 -1.59
CA ASN A 82 -27.66 13.07 -2.50
C ASN A 82 -28.52 11.83 -2.81
N SER A 83 -27.91 10.64 -2.80
CA SER A 83 -28.62 9.36 -2.99
C SER A 83 -29.23 8.81 -1.71
N GLY A 84 -28.97 9.43 -0.56
CA GLY A 84 -29.38 8.91 0.75
C GLY A 84 -28.62 7.65 1.18
N ALA A 85 -27.52 7.31 0.51
CA ALA A 85 -26.69 6.17 0.86
C ALA A 85 -25.81 6.51 2.07
N ASN A 86 -26.29 6.20 3.25
CA ASN A 86 -25.59 6.42 4.52
C ASN A 86 -24.77 5.20 4.95
N ASP A 87 -24.93 4.08 4.28
CA ASP A 87 -24.24 2.82 4.57
C ASP A 87 -23.52 2.34 3.31
N ILE A 88 -22.34 1.78 3.48
CA ILE A 88 -21.56 1.19 2.40
C ILE A 88 -22.30 0.05 1.68
N ARG A 89 -23.25 -0.61 2.35
CA ARG A 89 -24.11 -1.63 1.75
C ARG A 89 -25.04 -1.06 0.68
N GLN A 90 -25.33 0.23 0.76
CA GLN A 90 -26.15 0.94 -0.22
C GLN A 90 -25.34 1.44 -1.43
N LEU A 91 -24.02 1.31 -1.37
CA LEU A 91 -23.13 1.68 -2.47
C LEU A 91 -23.38 0.90 -3.77
N ASN A 92 -24.04 -0.26 -3.71
CA ASN A 92 -24.42 -1.00 -4.91
C ASN A 92 -25.33 -0.19 -5.84
N GLN A 93 -26.06 0.79 -5.32
CA GLN A 93 -26.87 1.71 -6.11
C GLN A 93 -26.01 2.67 -6.93
N LEU A 94 -24.89 3.10 -6.38
CA LEU A 94 -23.94 4.05 -7.00
C LEU A 94 -22.79 3.35 -7.73
N ALA A 95 -22.41 2.17 -7.26
CA ALA A 95 -21.38 1.32 -7.85
C ALA A 95 -21.92 -0.10 -8.08
N PRO A 96 -22.68 -0.34 -9.15
CA PRO A 96 -23.39 -1.62 -9.39
C PRO A 96 -22.48 -2.85 -9.45
N SER A 97 -21.18 -2.63 -9.67
CA SER A 97 -20.19 -3.72 -9.67
C SER A 97 -19.79 -4.19 -8.27
N LEU A 98 -20.11 -3.42 -7.24
CA LEU A 98 -19.82 -3.71 -5.85
C LEU A 98 -21.06 -4.24 -5.14
N LEU A 99 -20.93 -5.40 -4.51
CA LEU A 99 -21.93 -5.95 -3.60
C LEU A 99 -21.30 -6.08 -2.22
N VAL A 100 -21.85 -5.40 -1.25
CA VAL A 100 -21.48 -5.55 0.16
C VAL A 100 -22.63 -6.24 0.88
N SER A 101 -22.32 -7.32 1.57
CA SER A 101 -23.26 -8.07 2.39
C SER A 101 -22.68 -8.26 3.79
N SER A 102 -23.54 -8.37 4.79
CA SER A 102 -23.13 -8.77 6.12
C SER A 102 -24.18 -9.74 6.68
N SER A 103 -23.73 -10.72 7.44
CA SER A 103 -24.61 -11.63 8.15
C SER A 103 -24.39 -11.53 9.65
N GLY A 104 -25.47 -11.29 10.37
CA GLY A 104 -25.52 -11.26 11.83
C GLY A 104 -24.90 -10.02 12.48
N THR A 105 -23.64 -9.72 12.21
CA THR A 105 -22.93 -8.57 12.77
C THR A 105 -22.19 -7.80 11.69
N GLU A 106 -21.97 -6.50 11.92
CA GLU A 106 -21.20 -5.65 10.99
C GLU A 106 -19.75 -6.13 10.80
N ALA A 107 -19.18 -6.77 11.82
CA ALA A 107 -17.86 -7.36 11.76
C ALA A 107 -17.74 -8.48 10.70
N ASN A 108 -18.86 -9.09 10.31
CA ASN A 108 -18.91 -10.16 9.32
C ASN A 108 -19.30 -9.65 7.92
N GLY A 109 -18.84 -8.46 7.55
CA GLY A 109 -19.04 -7.92 6.22
C GLY A 109 -18.21 -8.63 5.15
N ALA A 110 -18.82 -8.94 4.01
CA ALA A 110 -18.17 -9.47 2.83
C ALA A 110 -18.38 -8.53 1.64
N ALA A 111 -17.32 -8.24 0.91
CA ALA A 111 -17.37 -7.45 -0.31
C ALA A 111 -17.11 -8.35 -1.53
N ARG A 112 -17.87 -8.12 -2.59
CA ARG A 112 -17.70 -8.78 -3.89
C ARG A 112 -17.69 -7.74 -4.99
N ILE A 113 -16.78 -7.90 -5.94
CA ILE A 113 -16.69 -7.04 -7.13
C ILE A 113 -16.97 -7.90 -8.35
N ARG A 114 -17.99 -7.53 -9.14
CA ARG A 114 -18.46 -8.31 -10.30
C ARG A 114 -18.80 -9.76 -9.94
N GLY A 115 -19.35 -10.00 -8.75
CA GLY A 115 -19.67 -11.33 -8.26
C GLY A 115 -18.49 -12.14 -7.72
N VAL A 116 -17.23 -11.65 -7.89
CA VAL A 116 -16.03 -12.29 -7.37
C VAL A 116 -15.73 -11.76 -5.98
N GLY A 117 -15.55 -12.65 -5.02
CA GLY A 117 -15.24 -12.31 -3.64
C GLY A 117 -15.22 -13.54 -2.77
N THR A 118 -14.70 -13.42 -1.55
CA THR A 118 -14.74 -14.53 -0.59
C THR A 118 -16.18 -14.78 -0.16
N VAL A 119 -16.60 -16.04 -0.24
CA VAL A 119 -17.93 -16.46 0.15
C VAL A 119 -17.93 -16.81 1.63
N GLY A 120 -18.90 -16.26 2.34
CA GLY A 120 -19.16 -16.61 3.73
C GLY A 120 -18.55 -15.62 4.72
N ASP A 121 -19.23 -15.54 5.81
CA ASP A 121 -18.95 -14.64 6.93
C ASP A 121 -17.96 -15.28 7.90
N ASN A 122 -16.99 -16.00 7.38
CA ASN A 122 -15.97 -16.63 8.21
C ASN A 122 -14.84 -15.62 8.48
N PRO A 123 -14.71 -15.13 9.71
CA PRO A 123 -13.69 -14.16 10.08
C PRO A 123 -12.25 -14.70 9.96
N GLY A 124 -12.09 -16.01 9.76
CA GLY A 124 -10.80 -16.66 9.52
C GLY A 124 -10.36 -16.67 8.05
N LEU A 125 -11.26 -16.36 7.10
CA LEU A 125 -10.92 -16.32 5.69
C LEU A 125 -10.52 -14.92 5.27
N GLU A 126 -9.43 -14.85 4.50
CA GLU A 126 -9.01 -13.59 3.89
C GLU A 126 -9.93 -13.22 2.71
N SER A 127 -10.23 -11.94 2.58
CA SER A 127 -11.05 -11.42 1.50
C SER A 127 -10.30 -11.43 0.17
N SER A 128 -10.99 -11.72 -0.92
CA SER A 128 -10.47 -11.53 -2.28
C SER A 128 -10.55 -10.07 -2.74
N VAL A 129 -11.26 -9.23 -2.00
CA VAL A 129 -11.35 -7.78 -2.21
C VAL A 129 -10.56 -7.09 -1.11
N ALA A 130 -9.51 -6.36 -1.49
CA ALA A 130 -8.72 -5.59 -0.54
C ALA A 130 -9.45 -4.30 -0.16
N ILE A 131 -9.35 -3.90 1.11
CA ILE A 131 -9.92 -2.64 1.59
C ILE A 131 -8.81 -1.78 2.14
N PHE A 132 -8.79 -0.55 1.68
CA PHE A 132 -7.91 0.50 2.18
C PHE A 132 -8.75 1.66 2.70
N VAL A 133 -8.34 2.20 3.84
CA VAL A 133 -8.89 3.42 4.42
C VAL A 133 -7.73 4.39 4.57
N ASP A 134 -7.78 5.51 3.87
CA ASP A 134 -6.72 6.53 3.84
C ASP A 134 -5.32 5.93 3.55
N GLY A 135 -5.28 4.98 2.61
CA GLY A 135 -4.04 4.29 2.23
C GLY A 135 -3.60 3.16 3.17
N VAL A 136 -4.31 2.94 4.29
CA VAL A 136 -4.01 1.87 5.25
C VAL A 136 -4.83 0.63 4.92
N TYR A 137 -4.14 -0.49 4.69
CA TYR A 137 -4.78 -1.78 4.45
C TYR A 137 -5.57 -2.27 5.68
N ARG A 138 -6.81 -2.68 5.46
CA ARG A 138 -7.66 -3.33 6.46
C ARG A 138 -7.78 -4.81 6.15
N SER A 139 -7.23 -5.63 7.02
CA SER A 139 -7.18 -7.09 6.81
C SER A 139 -8.55 -7.77 6.90
N ARG A 140 -9.48 -7.17 7.64
CA ARG A 140 -10.85 -7.67 7.79
C ARG A 140 -11.82 -6.73 7.09
N THR A 141 -12.62 -7.30 6.20
CA THR A 141 -13.61 -6.56 5.40
C THR A 141 -14.61 -5.83 6.31
N GLY A 142 -15.17 -6.51 7.29
CA GLY A 142 -16.15 -5.91 8.20
C GLY A 142 -15.60 -4.70 8.95
N ALA A 143 -14.38 -4.79 9.48
CA ALA A 143 -13.77 -3.68 10.20
C ALA A 143 -13.43 -2.47 9.31
N GLY A 144 -13.22 -2.70 8.01
CA GLY A 144 -12.97 -1.63 7.04
C GLY A 144 -14.24 -0.95 6.55
N LEU A 145 -15.40 -1.56 6.79
CA LEU A 145 -16.69 -1.11 6.26
C LEU A 145 -17.66 -0.60 7.34
N SER A 146 -17.32 -0.72 8.62
CA SER A 146 -18.28 -0.51 9.72
C SER A 146 -18.38 0.92 10.23
N ASP A 147 -17.34 1.73 10.15
CA ASP A 147 -17.34 3.10 10.67
C ASP A 147 -16.48 3.99 9.78
N LEU A 148 -17.14 4.66 8.87
CA LEU A 148 -16.44 5.40 7.82
C LEU A 148 -16.40 6.92 8.07
N GLY A 149 -17.14 7.43 9.05
CA GLY A 149 -17.21 8.86 9.33
C GLY A 149 -17.60 9.68 8.08
N GLU A 150 -17.12 10.91 7.98
CA GLU A 150 -17.33 11.73 6.80
C GLU A 150 -16.37 11.32 5.67
N LEU A 151 -16.93 10.95 4.53
CA LEU A 151 -16.18 10.50 3.37
C LEU A 151 -16.01 11.61 2.34
N GLU A 152 -14.80 11.71 1.79
CA GLU A 152 -14.55 12.51 0.60
C GLU A 152 -15.00 11.74 -0.64
N ARG A 153 -14.54 10.47 -0.77
CA ARG A 153 -14.90 9.58 -1.88
C ARG A 153 -14.60 8.12 -1.56
N ILE A 154 -15.24 7.25 -2.32
CA ILE A 154 -14.93 5.82 -2.35
C ILE A 154 -14.56 5.43 -3.78
N GLU A 155 -13.43 4.78 -3.95
CA GLU A 155 -12.92 4.30 -5.23
C GLU A 155 -13.04 2.77 -5.27
N VAL A 156 -13.76 2.24 -6.24
CA VAL A 156 -13.90 0.80 -6.46
C VAL A 156 -13.10 0.40 -7.69
N LEU A 157 -11.97 -0.25 -7.49
CA LEU A 157 -11.10 -0.73 -8.56
C LEU A 157 -11.50 -2.15 -8.92
N ARG A 158 -11.85 -2.37 -10.16
CA ARG A 158 -12.36 -3.64 -10.66
C ARG A 158 -11.26 -4.46 -11.33
N GLY A 159 -11.20 -5.75 -10.98
CA GLY A 159 -10.21 -6.68 -11.50
C GLY A 159 -8.96 -6.79 -10.63
N PRO A 160 -8.04 -7.69 -10.97
CA PRO A 160 -6.87 -7.99 -10.17
C PRO A 160 -5.96 -6.77 -9.97
N GLN A 161 -5.66 -6.45 -8.72
CA GLN A 161 -4.81 -5.32 -8.33
C GLN A 161 -3.59 -5.75 -7.49
N GLY A 162 -3.27 -7.03 -7.50
CA GLY A 162 -2.22 -7.61 -6.67
C GLY A 162 -0.83 -7.02 -6.88
N THR A 163 -0.50 -6.56 -8.07
CA THR A 163 0.80 -5.97 -8.41
C THR A 163 1.08 -4.65 -7.69
N LEU A 164 0.05 -3.82 -7.52
CA LEU A 164 0.17 -2.50 -6.89
C LEU A 164 -0.18 -2.51 -5.39
N PHE A 165 -1.16 -3.35 -5.02
CA PHE A 165 -1.77 -3.33 -3.70
C PHE A 165 -1.46 -4.58 -2.87
N GLY A 166 -0.80 -5.56 -3.46
CA GLY A 166 -0.37 -6.76 -2.78
C GLY A 166 -1.46 -7.84 -2.68
N ARG A 167 -1.39 -8.65 -1.61
CA ARG A 167 -2.31 -9.77 -1.40
C ARG A 167 -3.76 -9.31 -1.21
N ASN A 168 -4.69 -10.23 -1.39
CA ASN A 168 -6.12 -10.02 -1.16
C ASN A 168 -6.81 -9.02 -2.11
N ALA A 169 -6.17 -8.72 -3.25
CA ALA A 169 -6.70 -7.84 -4.28
C ALA A 169 -6.93 -8.57 -5.61
N SER A 170 -7.30 -9.85 -5.55
CA SER A 170 -7.54 -10.69 -6.74
C SER A 170 -8.84 -10.37 -7.45
N ALA A 171 -9.89 -10.00 -6.73
CA ALA A 171 -11.18 -9.58 -7.29
C ALA A 171 -11.22 -8.07 -7.56
N GLY A 172 -10.45 -7.31 -6.80
CA GLY A 172 -10.39 -5.86 -6.86
C GLY A 172 -10.06 -5.24 -5.53
N LEU A 173 -10.32 -3.94 -5.44
CA LEU A 173 -9.96 -3.11 -4.30
C LEU A 173 -11.05 -2.08 -4.04
N ILE A 174 -11.30 -1.80 -2.78
CA ILE A 174 -12.07 -0.65 -2.32
C ILE A 174 -11.12 0.28 -1.59
N ASN A 175 -10.99 1.50 -2.09
CA ASN A 175 -10.20 2.55 -1.45
C ASN A 175 -11.14 3.64 -0.93
N ILE A 176 -11.11 3.84 0.36
CA ILE A 176 -11.97 4.78 1.08
C ILE A 176 -11.09 5.96 1.48
N VAL A 177 -11.50 7.15 1.11
CA VAL A 177 -10.81 8.39 1.43
C VAL A 177 -11.71 9.22 2.31
N SER A 178 -11.25 9.49 3.53
CA SER A 178 -11.97 10.32 4.50
C SER A 178 -11.80 11.80 4.18
N LYS A 179 -12.79 12.60 4.55
CA LYS A 179 -12.71 14.05 4.47
C LYS A 179 -11.77 14.57 5.55
N LYS A 180 -10.83 15.40 5.16
CA LYS A 180 -9.87 16.05 6.07
C LYS A 180 -10.30 17.46 6.43
#